data_24e070d58bf7910f1cdeba9d4af87059
#
_entry.id   24e070d58bf7910f1cdeba9d4af87059
#
_cell.length_a   1.000
_cell.length_b   1.000
_cell.length_c   1.000
_cell.angle_alpha   90.00
_cell.angle_beta   90.00
_cell.angle_gamma   90.00
#
_symmetry.space_group_name_H-M   'P 1'
#
loop_
_entity.id
_entity.type
_entity.pdbx_description
1 polymer ?
#
loop_
_entity_poly.entity_id
_entity_poly.type
_entity_poly.pdbx_seq_one_letter_code
_entity_poly.pdbx_strand_id
1 'polypeptide(L)'
;LADYAKFQADKKDAQFGRADMPRPLTEAPYYAVMVTPAVHHTMGGLRINTEAQVLNHQGNVIPGLFAAGEVTGGVHGGNRLGGNAMADIVTFGRIAGRNAAENPTGVIIPRATPPQTAEKLAHEAK
;
A
#
# COMPACT_ATOMS: atom_id res chain seq x y z
N LEU A 1 -0.92 30.57 15.54
CA LEU A 1 -0.92 30.96 14.12
C LEU A 1 0.24 31.91 13.80
N ALA A 2 0.46 32.96 14.62
CA ALA A 2 1.54 33.94 14.41
C ALA A 2 2.92 33.23 14.35
N ASP A 3 3.20 32.32 15.27
CA ASP A 3 4.46 31.60 15.30
C ASP A 3 4.63 30.72 14.06
N TYR A 4 3.57 30.05 13.62
CA TYR A 4 3.61 29.24 12.39
C TYR A 4 3.90 30.09 11.15
N ALA A 5 3.26 31.26 11.02
CA ALA A 5 3.51 32.19 9.92
C ALA A 5 4.96 32.67 9.89
N LYS A 6 5.54 32.97 11.08
CA LYS A 6 6.95 33.32 11.22
C LYS A 6 7.86 32.15 10.82
N PHE A 7 7.61 30.95 11.35
CA PHE A 7 8.41 29.77 11.03
C PHE A 7 8.39 29.43 9.54
N GLN A 8 7.22 29.62 8.91
CA GLN A 8 7.09 29.43 7.46
C GLN A 8 7.91 30.45 6.67
N ALA A 9 7.85 31.73 7.05
CA ALA A 9 8.63 32.78 6.39
C ALA A 9 10.14 32.56 6.56
N ASP A 10 10.56 32.16 7.76
CA ASP A 10 11.96 31.86 8.09
C ASP A 10 12.43 30.50 7.55
N LYS A 11 11.52 29.68 7.02
CA LYS A 11 11.74 28.27 6.61
C LYS A 11 12.38 27.43 7.73
N LYS A 12 12.07 27.78 8.97
CA LYS A 12 12.64 27.14 10.15
C LYS A 12 11.65 27.14 11.30
N ASP A 13 11.18 25.96 11.66
CA ASP A 13 10.44 25.74 12.89
C ASP A 13 11.41 25.57 14.06
N ALA A 14 11.56 26.61 14.87
CA ALA A 14 12.46 26.61 16.02
C ALA A 14 11.91 25.83 17.22
N GLN A 15 10.60 25.52 17.24
CA GLN A 15 9.93 24.90 18.38
C GLN A 15 9.85 23.37 18.24
N PHE A 16 9.45 22.87 17.07
CA PHE A 16 9.22 21.44 16.85
C PHE A 16 10.10 20.84 15.76
N GLY A 17 10.96 21.65 15.11
CA GLY A 17 11.87 21.16 14.08
C GLY A 17 11.19 20.71 12.78
N ARG A 18 9.97 21.18 12.51
CA ARG A 18 9.26 20.82 11.29
C ARG A 18 9.96 21.40 10.07
N ALA A 19 10.36 20.54 9.15
CA ALA A 19 11.11 20.95 7.95
C ALA A 19 10.19 21.39 6.79
N ASP A 20 8.98 20.89 6.75
CA ASP A 20 8.03 21.12 5.65
C ASP A 20 6.79 21.88 6.14
N MET A 21 6.62 23.09 5.65
CA MET A 21 5.50 23.99 5.94
C MET A 21 5.00 24.59 4.61
N PRO A 22 4.35 23.77 3.76
CA PRO A 22 4.10 24.12 2.36
C PRO A 22 3.02 25.18 2.17
N ARG A 23 2.16 25.39 3.17
CA ARG A 23 1.02 26.31 3.06
C ARG A 23 0.98 27.30 4.20
N PRO A 24 0.82 28.59 3.89
CA PRO A 24 0.56 29.60 4.91
C PRO A 24 -0.85 29.42 5.50
N LEU A 25 -0.99 29.78 6.76
CA LEU A 25 -2.28 29.87 7.45
C LEU A 25 -2.64 31.36 7.63
N THR A 26 -2.97 32.04 6.52
CA THR A 26 -3.17 33.47 6.47
C THR A 26 -4.63 33.90 6.41
N GLU A 27 -5.53 32.97 6.02
CA GLU A 27 -6.95 33.29 5.79
C GLU A 27 -7.85 32.45 6.69
N ALA A 28 -8.79 33.09 7.37
CA ALA A 28 -9.86 32.45 8.13
C ALA A 28 -10.97 31.92 7.17
N PRO A 29 -11.79 30.93 7.60
CA PRO A 29 -11.84 30.33 8.94
C PRO A 29 -10.74 29.29 9.17
N TYR A 30 -10.29 29.15 10.41
CA TYR A 30 -9.35 28.11 10.83
C TYR A 30 -10.08 26.98 11.54
N TYR A 31 -9.61 25.76 11.33
CA TYR A 31 -10.14 24.56 11.97
C TYR A 31 -9.04 23.88 12.77
N ALA A 32 -9.35 23.50 14.00
CA ALA A 32 -8.46 22.75 14.87
C ALA A 32 -9.09 21.40 15.20
N VAL A 33 -8.32 20.32 15.03
CA VAL A 33 -8.72 18.96 15.37
C VAL A 33 -7.68 18.37 16.29
N MET A 34 -8.13 17.83 17.42
CA MET A 34 -7.27 17.08 18.33
C MET A 34 -6.96 15.73 17.71
N VAL A 35 -5.67 15.39 17.63
CA VAL A 35 -5.20 14.11 17.08
C VAL A 35 -4.25 13.42 18.04
N THR A 36 -4.20 12.11 17.97
CA THR A 36 -3.22 11.27 18.68
C THR A 36 -2.47 10.40 17.69
N PRO A 37 -1.24 9.98 17.99
CA PRO A 37 -0.57 8.96 17.21
C PRO A 37 -1.37 7.66 17.21
N ALA A 38 -1.53 7.05 16.03
CA ALA A 38 -2.20 5.76 15.88
C ALA A 38 -1.53 4.95 14.77
N VAL A 39 -1.53 3.62 14.93
CA VAL A 39 -1.15 2.72 13.84
C VAL A 39 -2.33 2.62 12.90
N HIS A 40 -2.10 3.03 11.65
CA HIS A 40 -3.15 3.06 10.63
C HIS A 40 -3.16 1.80 9.77
N HIS A 41 -1.99 1.23 9.48
CA HIS A 41 -1.84 0.14 8.53
C HIS A 41 -0.57 -0.66 8.83
N THR A 42 -0.63 -1.98 8.67
CA THR A 42 0.54 -2.84 8.70
C THR A 42 1.12 -3.01 7.30
N MET A 43 2.44 -2.96 7.16
CA MET A 43 3.12 -3.13 5.87
C MET A 43 3.57 -4.59 5.66
N GLY A 44 3.84 -5.31 6.73
CA GLY A 44 4.15 -6.73 6.70
C GLY A 44 2.90 -7.60 6.69
N GLY A 45 3.08 -8.88 6.38
CA GLY A 45 1.96 -9.83 6.36
C GLY A 45 2.30 -11.12 5.61
N LEU A 46 1.26 -11.86 5.27
CA LEU A 46 1.38 -13.09 4.50
C LEU A 46 1.92 -12.80 3.09
N ARG A 47 2.92 -13.56 2.67
CA ARG A 47 3.40 -13.50 1.29
C ARG A 47 2.41 -14.20 0.37
N ILE A 48 2.05 -13.57 -0.73
CA ILE A 48 1.16 -14.14 -1.74
C ILE A 48 1.83 -14.10 -3.12
N ASN A 49 1.37 -14.95 -4.01
CA ASN A 49 1.68 -14.87 -5.44
C ASN A 49 0.61 -14.06 -6.21
N THR A 50 0.74 -13.97 -7.51
CA THR A 50 -0.20 -13.24 -8.39
C THR A 50 -1.61 -13.84 -8.40
N GLU A 51 -1.75 -15.08 -7.97
CA GLU A 51 -3.02 -15.81 -7.85
C GLU A 51 -3.64 -15.69 -6.45
N ALA A 52 -3.05 -14.82 -5.59
CA ALA A 52 -3.42 -14.60 -4.20
C ALA A 52 -3.30 -15.85 -3.30
N GLN A 53 -2.50 -16.85 -3.70
CA GLN A 53 -2.18 -18.00 -2.87
C GLN A 53 -1.09 -17.63 -1.85
N VAL A 54 -1.25 -18.08 -0.62
CA VAL A 54 -0.27 -17.86 0.44
C VAL A 54 0.96 -18.74 0.22
N LEU A 55 2.13 -18.14 0.41
CA LEU A 55 3.42 -18.80 0.29
C LEU A 55 4.01 -19.10 1.68
N ASN A 56 4.59 -20.27 1.85
CA ASN A 56 5.35 -20.62 3.04
C ASN A 56 6.75 -19.91 3.04
N HIS A 57 7.55 -20.15 4.08
CA HIS A 57 8.89 -19.54 4.21
C HIS A 57 9.86 -19.95 3.11
N GLN A 58 9.67 -21.11 2.49
CA GLN A 58 10.47 -21.61 1.37
C GLN A 58 10.01 -21.02 0.02
N GLY A 59 8.89 -20.26 -0.01
CA GLY A 59 8.30 -19.71 -1.22
C GLY A 59 7.35 -20.66 -1.96
N ASN A 60 7.02 -21.81 -1.38
CA ASN A 60 6.06 -22.74 -1.94
C ASN A 60 4.63 -22.35 -1.55
N VAL A 61 3.70 -22.61 -2.45
CA VAL A 61 2.27 -22.40 -2.20
C VAL A 61 1.79 -23.31 -1.08
N ILE A 62 1.00 -22.75 -0.16
CA ILE A 62 0.22 -23.52 0.81
C ILE A 62 -1.13 -23.87 0.16
N PRO A 63 -1.39 -25.15 -0.17
CA PRO A 63 -2.60 -25.53 -0.89
C PRO A 63 -3.88 -25.14 -0.13
N GLY A 64 -4.86 -24.58 -0.85
CA GLY A 64 -6.14 -24.19 -0.28
C GLY A 64 -6.15 -22.89 0.54
N LEU A 65 -5.00 -22.24 0.71
CA LEU A 65 -4.90 -21.01 1.48
C LEU A 65 -4.70 -19.79 0.55
N PHE A 66 -5.65 -18.86 0.62
CA PHE A 66 -5.64 -17.60 -0.13
C PHE A 66 -5.71 -16.43 0.85
N ALA A 67 -5.11 -15.31 0.48
CA ALA A 67 -5.16 -14.08 1.27
C ALA A 67 -5.17 -12.84 0.38
N ALA A 68 -5.82 -11.78 0.87
CA ALA A 68 -5.87 -10.49 0.18
C ALA A 68 -6.06 -9.34 1.19
N GLY A 69 -5.66 -8.14 0.80
CA GLY A 69 -5.80 -6.94 1.61
C GLY A 69 -4.71 -6.79 2.67
N GLU A 70 -4.99 -6.06 3.74
CA GLU A 70 -3.99 -5.67 4.74
C GLU A 70 -3.25 -6.86 5.40
N VAL A 71 -3.87 -8.03 5.46
CA VAL A 71 -3.23 -9.25 5.99
C VAL A 71 -2.04 -9.70 5.16
N THR A 72 -1.92 -9.21 3.90
CA THR A 72 -0.83 -9.55 3.00
C THR A 72 0.31 -8.54 3.08
N GLY A 73 1.54 -9.00 2.93
CA GLY A 73 2.74 -8.17 2.89
C GLY A 73 3.39 -8.13 1.51
N GLY A 74 4.10 -7.03 1.25
CA GLY A 74 4.91 -6.87 0.04
C GLY A 74 4.25 -6.11 -1.11
N VAL A 75 2.92 -6.07 -1.19
CA VAL A 75 2.19 -5.37 -2.27
C VAL A 75 2.53 -3.87 -2.30
N HIS A 76 2.65 -3.26 -1.14
CA HIS A 76 2.89 -1.81 -1.01
C HIS A 76 4.34 -1.43 -0.67
N GLY A 77 5.26 -2.37 -0.71
CA GLY A 77 6.66 -2.13 -0.36
C GLY A 77 6.83 -1.65 1.09
N GLY A 78 7.66 -0.62 1.29
CA GLY A 78 7.96 -0.08 2.62
C GLY A 78 6.91 0.87 3.18
N ASN A 79 6.05 1.45 2.34
CA ASN A 79 4.96 2.33 2.77
C ASN A 79 3.90 2.47 1.70
N ARG A 80 2.64 2.28 2.08
CA ARG A 80 1.51 2.39 1.17
C ARG A 80 1.18 3.85 0.86
N LEU A 81 1.08 4.20 -0.41
CA LEU A 81 0.55 5.48 -0.84
C LEU A 81 -0.94 5.59 -0.51
N GLY A 82 -1.36 6.75 0.01
CA GLY A 82 -2.76 7.00 0.40
C GLY A 82 -3.75 6.69 -0.72
N GLY A 83 -4.87 6.07 -0.37
CA GLY A 83 -5.91 5.65 -1.32
C GLY A 83 -5.70 4.26 -1.93
N ASN A 84 -4.48 3.77 -2.05
CA ASN A 84 -4.18 2.50 -2.74
C ASN A 84 -4.70 1.25 -2.02
N ALA A 85 -5.14 1.36 -0.76
CA ALA A 85 -5.81 0.25 -0.10
C ALA A 85 -7.02 -0.25 -0.88
N MET A 86 -7.83 0.66 -1.43
CA MET A 86 -9.04 0.29 -2.17
C MET A 86 -8.70 -0.48 -3.45
N ALA A 87 -7.67 -0.06 -4.17
CA ALA A 87 -7.21 -0.78 -5.36
C ALA A 87 -6.71 -2.18 -5.01
N ASP A 88 -5.92 -2.30 -3.94
CA ASP A 88 -5.39 -3.57 -3.44
C ASP A 88 -6.52 -4.53 -3.04
N ILE A 89 -7.36 -4.15 -2.07
CA ILE A 89 -8.40 -5.04 -1.53
C ILE A 89 -9.42 -5.49 -2.57
N VAL A 90 -9.78 -4.62 -3.53
CA VAL A 90 -10.71 -4.97 -4.61
C VAL A 90 -10.04 -5.91 -5.61
N THR A 91 -8.81 -5.62 -6.01
CA THR A 91 -8.09 -6.43 -7.00
C THR A 91 -7.80 -7.82 -6.46
N PHE A 92 -7.04 -7.89 -5.36
CA PHE A 92 -6.62 -9.18 -4.80
C PHE A 92 -7.76 -9.94 -4.13
N GLY A 93 -8.74 -9.24 -3.55
CA GLY A 93 -9.95 -9.88 -3.02
C GLY A 93 -10.75 -10.61 -4.10
N ARG A 94 -10.88 -10.02 -5.29
CA ARG A 94 -11.54 -10.70 -6.43
C ARG A 94 -10.73 -11.88 -6.96
N ILE A 95 -9.40 -11.75 -7.02
CA ILE A 95 -8.51 -12.83 -7.44
C ILE A 95 -8.60 -13.99 -6.46
N ALA A 96 -8.43 -13.71 -5.16
CA ALA A 96 -8.50 -14.71 -4.10
C ALA A 96 -9.85 -15.42 -4.08
N GLY A 97 -10.95 -14.68 -4.12
CA GLY A 97 -12.30 -15.25 -4.10
C GLY A 97 -12.59 -16.13 -5.31
N ARG A 98 -12.18 -15.70 -6.52
CA ARG A 98 -12.33 -16.51 -7.73
C ARG A 98 -11.53 -17.79 -7.64
N ASN A 99 -10.25 -17.67 -7.31
CA ASN A 99 -9.34 -18.83 -7.28
C ASN A 99 -9.71 -19.82 -6.18
N ALA A 100 -10.18 -19.35 -5.03
CA ALA A 100 -10.70 -20.23 -3.98
C ALA A 100 -11.96 -20.99 -4.41
N ALA A 101 -12.85 -20.36 -5.17
CA ALA A 101 -14.07 -20.99 -5.66
C ALA A 101 -13.80 -22.00 -6.79
N GLU A 102 -12.90 -21.65 -7.72
CA GLU A 102 -12.57 -22.50 -8.88
C GLU A 102 -11.64 -23.66 -8.51
N ASN A 103 -10.84 -23.52 -7.43
CA ASN A 103 -9.80 -24.46 -7.03
C ASN A 103 -9.90 -24.82 -5.54
N PRO A 104 -10.96 -25.46 -5.08
CA PRO A 104 -11.17 -25.77 -3.67
C PRO A 104 -10.09 -26.67 -3.06
N THR A 105 -9.33 -27.42 -3.89
CA THR A 105 -8.19 -28.22 -3.45
C THR A 105 -6.89 -27.42 -3.36
N GLY A 106 -6.90 -26.15 -3.75
CA GLY A 106 -5.73 -25.27 -3.75
C GLY A 106 -4.68 -25.59 -4.81
N VAL A 107 -4.93 -26.55 -5.70
CA VAL A 107 -4.05 -26.81 -6.84
C VAL A 107 -4.49 -25.92 -8.00
N ILE A 108 -3.93 -24.71 -8.08
CA ILE A 108 -4.10 -23.88 -9.27
C ILE A 108 -3.05 -24.35 -10.29
N ILE A 109 -3.51 -24.79 -11.43
CA ILE A 109 -2.66 -24.90 -12.60
C ILE A 109 -2.39 -23.48 -13.08
N PRO A 110 -1.13 -22.98 -13.04
CA PRO A 110 -0.84 -21.63 -13.49
C PRO A 110 -1.35 -21.47 -14.92
N ARG A 111 -2.23 -20.51 -15.16
CA ARG A 111 -2.47 -20.07 -16.53
C ARG A 111 -1.13 -19.61 -17.08
N ALA A 112 -0.74 -20.16 -18.23
CA ALA A 112 0.43 -19.70 -18.94
C ALA A 112 0.35 -18.16 -19.01
N THR A 113 1.28 -17.49 -18.33
CA THR A 113 1.37 -16.03 -18.38
C THR A 113 1.59 -15.67 -19.84
N PRO A 114 0.75 -14.85 -20.45
CA PRO A 114 1.06 -14.37 -21.79
C PRO A 114 2.45 -13.70 -21.72
N PRO A 115 3.33 -13.97 -22.67
CA PRO A 115 4.67 -13.45 -22.62
C PRO A 115 4.62 -11.91 -22.66
N GLN A 116 4.98 -11.28 -21.50
CA GLN A 116 5.72 -10.07 -21.44
C GLN A 116 5.07 -8.76 -21.89
N THR A 117 4.33 -8.14 -21.01
CA THR A 117 4.18 -6.67 -21.06
C THR A 117 5.31 -5.95 -20.29
N ALA A 118 5.96 -6.60 -19.34
CA ALA A 118 6.99 -5.98 -18.51
C ALA A 118 8.34 -5.72 -19.25
N GLU A 119 8.78 -6.62 -20.12
CA GLU A 119 9.98 -6.38 -20.93
C GLU A 119 9.76 -5.31 -21.99
N LYS A 120 8.54 -5.19 -22.53
CA LYS A 120 8.22 -4.14 -23.49
C LYS A 120 8.23 -2.76 -22.85
N LEU A 121 7.72 -2.63 -21.62
CA LEU A 121 7.74 -1.37 -20.88
C LEU A 121 9.16 -0.97 -20.43
N ALA A 122 10.02 -1.92 -20.11
CA ALA A 122 11.41 -1.64 -19.75
C ALA A 122 12.27 -1.22 -20.98
N HIS A 123 11.85 -1.57 -22.18
CA HIS A 123 12.54 -1.18 -23.42
C HIS A 123 12.10 0.20 -23.94
N GLU A 124 10.88 0.62 -23.60
CA GLU A 124 10.34 1.94 -24.00
C GLU A 124 10.69 3.05 -22.98
N ALA A 125 11.27 2.70 -21.83
CA ALA A 125 11.71 3.64 -20.79
C ALA A 125 13.19 4.02 -20.85
N LYS A 126 13.90 3.63 -21.92
CA LYS A 126 15.26 4.07 -22.24
C LYS A 126 15.25 5.06 -23.42
#